data_a53b1c4f47ca31e5b14c07829519bfd5
#
_entry.id   a53b1c4f47ca31e5b14c07829519bfd5
#
_cell.length_a   1.000
_cell.length_b   1.000
_cell.length_c   1.000
_cell.angle_alpha   90.00
_cell.angle_beta   90.00
_cell.angle_gamma   90.00
#
_symmetry.space_group_name_H-M   'P 1'
#
loop_
_entity.id
_entity.type
_entity.pdbx_description
1 polymer ?
#
loop_
_entity_poly.entity_id
_entity_poly.type
_entity_poly.pdbx_seq_one_letter_code
_entity_poly.pdbx_strand_id
1 'polypeptide(L)'
;MYKKLREPINAITHLAGAGLSLIALIAMLAKVISSNPTTTAILSVIIFGISLILLYTTSGTYHGITSNEKVISIFQKLDHSMIFVLIAGSYAPFCLISLKNSIGLPMLLIMFTIAIIGIIFKLYWFDCPRWLQTSMYIGMGW
;
A
#
# COMPACT_ATOMS: atom_id res chain seq x y z
N MET A 1 -9.95 -32.22 3.64
CA MET A 1 -9.90 -31.80 2.23
C MET A 1 -9.14 -30.46 2.17
N TYR A 2 -7.87 -30.47 1.72
CA TYR A 2 -7.07 -29.24 1.62
C TYR A 2 -7.71 -28.34 0.56
N LYS A 3 -8.23 -27.18 0.96
CA LYS A 3 -8.68 -26.16 0.01
C LYS A 3 -7.45 -25.70 -0.78
N LYS A 4 -7.39 -26.00 -2.06
CA LYS A 4 -6.32 -25.51 -2.95
C LYS A 4 -6.43 -23.97 -3.00
N LEU A 5 -5.29 -23.29 -2.93
CA LEU A 5 -5.24 -21.84 -3.16
C LEU A 5 -5.78 -21.54 -4.55
N ARG A 6 -6.50 -20.43 -4.70
CA ARG A 6 -7.09 -20.04 -5.99
C ARG A 6 -6.01 -19.76 -7.04
N GLU A 7 -4.99 -19.00 -6.65
CA GLU A 7 -3.85 -18.62 -7.49
C GLU A 7 -2.55 -18.79 -6.66
N PRO A 8 -2.03 -20.03 -6.56
CA PRO A 8 -1.00 -20.35 -5.58
C PRO A 8 0.30 -19.57 -5.76
N ILE A 9 0.74 -19.34 -7.02
CA ILE A 9 1.99 -18.61 -7.28
C ILE A 9 1.87 -17.17 -6.81
N ASN A 10 0.81 -16.46 -7.20
CA ASN A 10 0.57 -15.08 -6.81
C ASN A 10 0.39 -14.96 -5.29
N ALA A 11 -0.37 -15.87 -4.67
CA ALA A 11 -0.56 -15.89 -3.23
C ALA A 11 0.77 -16.04 -2.48
N ILE A 12 1.60 -17.02 -2.86
CA ILE A 12 2.88 -17.29 -2.19
C ILE A 12 3.87 -16.14 -2.39
N THR A 13 4.00 -15.63 -3.61
CA THR A 13 4.93 -14.51 -3.88
C THR A 13 4.55 -13.25 -3.14
N HIS A 14 3.26 -12.91 -3.06
CA HIS A 14 2.80 -11.73 -2.34
C HIS A 14 2.88 -11.92 -0.81
N LEU A 15 2.57 -13.10 -0.28
CA LEU A 15 2.77 -13.36 1.16
C LEU A 15 4.25 -13.34 1.55
N ALA A 16 5.14 -13.85 0.68
CA ALA A 16 6.58 -13.70 0.86
C ALA A 16 6.98 -12.21 0.84
N GLY A 17 6.40 -11.42 -0.07
CA GLY A 17 6.54 -9.96 -0.12
C GLY A 17 6.09 -9.28 1.19
N ALA A 18 4.99 -9.74 1.81
CA ALA A 18 4.54 -9.23 3.10
C ALA A 18 5.56 -9.53 4.22
N GLY A 19 6.10 -10.74 4.25
CA GLY A 19 7.17 -11.11 5.19
C GLY A 19 8.44 -10.27 5.00
N LEU A 20 8.88 -10.08 3.76
CA LEU A 20 10.01 -9.22 3.44
C LEU A 20 9.75 -7.75 3.79
N SER A 21 8.53 -7.27 3.61
CA SER A 21 8.13 -5.90 3.99
C SER A 21 8.21 -5.69 5.50
N LEU A 22 7.84 -6.69 6.29
CA LEU A 22 7.98 -6.65 7.75
C LEU A 22 9.46 -6.58 8.17
N ILE A 23 10.31 -7.42 7.57
CA ILE A 23 11.76 -7.40 7.81
C ILE A 23 12.35 -6.03 7.41
N ALA A 24 11.94 -5.49 6.25
CA ALA A 24 12.37 -4.19 5.78
C ALA A 24 11.94 -3.07 6.72
N LEU A 25 10.70 -3.09 7.25
CA LEU A 25 10.23 -2.11 8.23
C LEU A 25 11.08 -2.15 9.50
N ILE A 26 11.37 -3.35 10.04
CA ILE A 26 12.22 -3.50 11.23
C ILE A 26 13.63 -2.95 10.96
N ALA A 27 14.23 -3.29 9.82
CA ALA A 27 15.55 -2.81 9.44
C ALA A 27 15.60 -1.28 9.27
N MET A 28 14.60 -0.71 8.62
CA MET A 28 14.47 0.76 8.45
C MET A 28 14.30 1.46 9.80
N LEU A 29 13.48 0.92 10.70
CA LEU A 29 13.28 1.46 12.05
C LEU A 29 14.59 1.38 12.86
N ALA A 30 15.28 0.25 12.85
CA ALA A 30 16.57 0.11 13.53
C ALA A 30 17.59 1.14 13.02
N LYS A 31 17.64 1.36 11.69
CA LYS A 31 18.53 2.35 11.06
C LYS A 31 18.16 3.78 11.47
N VAL A 32 16.88 4.13 11.44
CA VAL A 32 16.42 5.47 11.80
C VAL A 32 16.67 5.74 13.28
N ILE A 33 16.36 4.81 14.18
CA ILE A 33 16.54 4.94 15.62
C ILE A 33 18.02 5.13 15.98
N SER A 34 18.94 4.44 15.30
CA SER A 34 20.38 4.57 15.53
C SER A 34 21.01 5.86 15.01
N SER A 35 20.26 6.68 14.26
CA SER A 35 20.76 7.89 13.57
C SER A 35 20.31 9.21 14.20
N ASN A 36 20.03 9.27 15.52
CA ASN A 36 19.43 10.43 16.20
C ASN A 36 18.10 10.87 15.54
N PRO A 37 17.04 10.08 15.66
CA PRO A 37 15.83 10.24 14.90
C PRO A 37 15.01 11.44 15.33
N THR A 38 14.38 12.11 14.35
CA THR A 38 13.24 12.97 14.63
C THR A 38 11.96 12.12 14.65
N THR A 39 10.95 12.54 15.41
CA THR A 39 9.64 11.87 15.42
C THR A 39 9.05 11.73 14.02
N THR A 40 9.24 12.75 13.17
CA THR A 40 8.79 12.72 11.76
C THR A 40 9.50 11.66 10.94
N ALA A 41 10.79 11.39 11.17
CA ALA A 41 11.54 10.34 10.48
C ALA A 41 11.02 8.94 10.87
N ILE A 42 10.76 8.72 12.16
CA ILE A 42 10.18 7.46 12.64
C ILE A 42 8.78 7.24 12.03
N LEU A 43 7.91 8.26 12.10
CA LEU A 43 6.56 8.18 11.54
C LEU A 43 6.57 7.91 10.05
N SER A 44 7.48 8.54 9.29
CA SER A 44 7.57 8.33 7.85
C SER A 44 7.90 6.89 7.47
N VAL A 45 8.82 6.26 8.20
CA VAL A 45 9.20 4.86 7.99
C VAL A 45 8.06 3.91 8.38
N ILE A 46 7.34 4.21 9.46
CA ILE A 46 6.18 3.43 9.89
C ILE A 46 5.07 3.50 8.84
N ILE A 47 4.73 4.69 8.35
CA ILE A 47 3.68 4.89 7.34
C ILE A 47 4.02 4.09 6.07
N PHE A 48 5.24 4.22 5.57
CA PHE A 48 5.68 3.49 4.37
C PHE A 48 5.68 1.98 4.59
N GLY A 49 6.29 1.49 5.67
CA GLY A 49 6.39 0.07 5.95
C GLY A 49 5.03 -0.60 6.18
N ILE A 50 4.12 0.07 6.88
CA ILE A 50 2.75 -0.42 7.06
C ILE A 50 2.01 -0.48 5.73
N SER A 51 2.15 0.54 4.86
CA SER A 51 1.50 0.54 3.54
C SER A 51 1.97 -0.62 2.66
N LEU A 52 3.26 -0.98 2.70
CA LEU A 52 3.82 -2.17 2.02
C LEU A 52 3.22 -3.47 2.57
N ILE A 53 3.20 -3.63 3.89
CA ILE A 53 2.67 -4.82 4.54
C ILE A 53 1.19 -4.99 4.21
N LEU A 54 0.40 -3.91 4.27
CA LEU A 54 -1.03 -3.93 3.94
C LEU A 54 -1.27 -4.35 2.49
N LEU A 55 -0.54 -3.76 1.53
CA LEU A 55 -0.67 -4.13 0.11
C LEU A 55 -0.37 -5.62 -0.09
N TYR A 56 0.79 -6.08 0.33
CA TYR A 56 1.21 -7.45 0.06
C TYR A 56 0.37 -8.49 0.82
N THR A 57 -0.06 -8.19 2.06
CA THR A 57 -0.94 -9.10 2.82
C THR A 57 -2.32 -9.19 2.20
N THR A 58 -2.91 -8.04 1.82
CA THR A 58 -4.22 -8.00 1.19
C THR A 58 -4.20 -8.72 -0.16
N SER A 59 -3.19 -8.45 -0.97
CA SER A 59 -3.02 -9.06 -2.28
C SER A 59 -2.76 -10.57 -2.18
N GLY A 60 -1.87 -11.01 -1.29
CA GLY A 60 -1.64 -12.42 -1.05
C GLY A 60 -2.87 -13.16 -0.56
N THR A 61 -3.68 -12.53 0.31
CA THR A 61 -4.96 -13.06 0.76
C THR A 61 -5.98 -13.15 -0.38
N TYR A 62 -6.11 -12.10 -1.19
CA TYR A 62 -7.00 -12.08 -2.36
C TYR A 62 -6.69 -13.22 -3.34
N HIS A 63 -5.43 -13.44 -3.67
CA HIS A 63 -5.00 -14.49 -4.58
C HIS A 63 -5.09 -15.90 -3.96
N GLY A 64 -4.96 -16.00 -2.64
CA GLY A 64 -4.99 -17.28 -1.92
C GLY A 64 -6.38 -17.76 -1.55
N ILE A 65 -7.33 -16.83 -1.33
CA ILE A 65 -8.63 -17.20 -0.76
C ILE A 65 -9.49 -17.98 -1.75
N THR A 66 -10.07 -19.09 -1.26
CA THR A 66 -11.08 -19.90 -1.96
C THR A 66 -12.39 -19.75 -1.21
N SER A 67 -13.30 -18.93 -1.72
CA SER A 67 -14.57 -18.60 -1.07
C SER A 67 -15.64 -18.32 -2.11
N ASN A 68 -16.82 -17.87 -1.68
CA ASN A 68 -17.89 -17.46 -2.59
C ASN A 68 -17.51 -16.16 -3.32
N GLU A 69 -18.18 -15.88 -4.46
CA GLU A 69 -17.91 -14.73 -5.32
C GLU A 69 -17.99 -13.39 -4.61
N LYS A 70 -18.91 -13.26 -3.62
CA LYS A 70 -19.08 -12.02 -2.85
C LYS A 70 -17.83 -11.71 -2.01
N VAL A 71 -17.29 -12.70 -1.32
CA VAL A 71 -16.07 -12.56 -0.52
C VAL A 71 -14.86 -12.26 -1.42
N ILE A 72 -14.73 -12.98 -2.53
CA ILE A 72 -13.65 -12.75 -3.51
C ILE A 72 -13.71 -11.31 -4.04
N SER A 73 -14.91 -10.81 -4.39
CA SER A 73 -15.10 -9.44 -4.88
C SER A 73 -14.69 -8.39 -3.83
N ILE A 74 -14.97 -8.63 -2.54
CA ILE A 74 -14.55 -7.72 -1.47
C ILE A 74 -13.01 -7.65 -1.39
N PHE A 75 -12.35 -8.81 -1.37
CA PHE A 75 -10.88 -8.84 -1.32
C PHE A 75 -10.24 -8.26 -2.57
N GLN A 76 -10.84 -8.43 -3.75
CA GLN A 76 -10.40 -7.81 -4.99
C GLN A 76 -10.47 -6.27 -4.92
N LYS A 77 -11.54 -5.73 -4.37
CA LYS A 77 -11.69 -4.28 -4.17
C LYS A 77 -10.65 -3.75 -3.19
N LEU A 78 -10.40 -4.48 -2.10
CA LEU A 78 -9.37 -4.12 -1.13
C LEU A 78 -7.97 -4.16 -1.74
N ASP A 79 -7.64 -5.22 -2.49
CA ASP A 79 -6.35 -5.37 -3.18
C ASP A 79 -6.06 -4.16 -4.08
N HIS A 80 -7.00 -3.79 -4.94
CA HIS A 80 -6.85 -2.63 -5.81
C HIS A 80 -6.80 -1.30 -5.03
N SER A 81 -7.47 -1.20 -3.90
CA SER A 81 -7.45 -0.01 -3.05
C SER A 81 -6.11 0.18 -2.34
N MET A 82 -5.44 -0.92 -1.98
CA MET A 82 -4.13 -0.86 -1.31
C MET A 82 -3.03 -0.28 -2.20
N ILE A 83 -3.19 -0.27 -3.52
CA ILE A 83 -2.24 0.40 -4.43
C ILE A 83 -2.22 1.90 -4.16
N PHE A 84 -3.37 2.55 -3.98
CA PHE A 84 -3.44 3.98 -3.61
C PHE A 84 -2.79 4.24 -2.25
N VAL A 85 -3.02 3.34 -1.28
CA VAL A 85 -2.41 3.44 0.06
C VAL A 85 -0.88 3.34 -0.02
N LEU A 86 -0.35 2.41 -0.82
CA LEU A 86 1.08 2.26 -0.99
C LEU A 86 1.70 3.47 -1.69
N ILE A 87 1.08 3.98 -2.77
CA ILE A 87 1.59 5.17 -3.46
C ILE A 87 1.65 6.34 -2.47
N ALA A 88 0.56 6.65 -1.75
CA ALA A 88 0.57 7.73 -0.75
C ALA A 88 1.59 7.48 0.37
N GLY A 89 1.69 6.24 0.87
CA GLY A 89 2.64 5.86 1.91
C GLY A 89 4.10 6.02 1.48
N SER A 90 4.41 5.79 0.20
CA SER A 90 5.77 5.96 -0.34
C SER A 90 6.24 7.42 -0.37
N TYR A 91 5.31 8.38 -0.38
CA TYR A 91 5.63 9.80 -0.26
C TYR A 91 6.03 10.21 1.16
N ALA A 92 5.65 9.42 2.19
CA ALA A 92 5.91 9.82 3.58
C ALA A 92 7.40 10.04 3.89
N PRO A 93 8.35 9.14 3.55
CA PRO A 93 9.77 9.40 3.77
C PRO A 93 10.27 10.60 2.99
N PHE A 94 9.86 10.75 1.74
CA PHE A 94 10.26 11.86 0.89
C PHE A 94 9.75 13.19 1.45
N CYS A 95 8.48 13.29 1.77
CA CYS A 95 7.86 14.51 2.28
C CYS A 95 8.33 14.89 3.68
N LEU A 96 8.46 13.91 4.60
CA LEU A 96 8.74 14.18 6.00
C LEU A 96 10.24 14.24 6.32
N ILE A 97 11.10 13.68 5.48
CA ILE A 97 12.56 13.69 5.69
C ILE A 97 13.23 14.67 4.73
N SER A 98 12.97 14.56 3.42
CA SER A 98 13.66 15.35 2.40
C SER A 98 13.06 16.73 2.19
N LEU A 99 11.72 16.84 2.16
CA LEU A 99 10.97 18.10 2.02
C LEU A 99 10.48 18.67 3.35
N LYS A 100 11.25 18.49 4.38
CA LYS A 100 10.99 18.73 5.81
C LYS A 100 10.45 20.14 6.18
N ASN A 101 10.61 21.14 5.33
CA ASN A 101 10.19 22.53 5.57
C ASN A 101 8.71 22.73 5.17
N SER A 102 8.30 23.92 4.79
CA SER A 102 6.89 24.31 4.58
C SER A 102 6.09 23.49 3.57
N ILE A 103 6.73 22.70 2.69
CA ILE A 103 6.08 22.03 1.56
C ILE A 103 5.80 20.55 1.83
N GLY A 104 6.60 19.86 2.66
CA GLY A 104 6.51 18.41 2.83
C GLY A 104 5.18 17.94 3.40
N LEU A 105 4.73 18.50 4.51
CA LEU A 105 3.47 18.11 5.14
C LEU A 105 2.23 18.41 4.26
N PRO A 106 2.09 19.61 3.67
CA PRO A 106 1.00 19.87 2.72
C PRO A 106 0.98 18.88 1.54
N MET A 107 2.14 18.57 0.96
CA MET A 107 2.25 17.61 -0.13
C MET A 107 1.80 16.21 0.31
N LEU A 108 2.21 15.75 1.47
CA LEU A 108 1.79 14.46 2.01
C LEU A 108 0.27 14.39 2.22
N LEU A 109 -0.32 15.45 2.79
CA LEU A 109 -1.77 15.55 2.98
C LEU A 109 -2.53 15.51 1.64
N ILE A 110 -2.03 16.19 0.61
CA ILE A 110 -2.60 16.15 -0.74
C ILE A 110 -2.55 14.71 -1.29
N MET A 111 -1.42 14.02 -1.15
CA MET A 111 -1.28 12.64 -1.62
C MET A 111 -2.24 11.67 -0.93
N PHE A 112 -2.40 11.78 0.39
CA PHE A 112 -3.40 10.98 1.11
C PHE A 112 -4.84 11.34 0.72
N THR A 113 -5.13 12.61 0.47
CA THR A 113 -6.45 13.04 -0.01
C THR A 113 -6.76 12.45 -1.38
N ILE A 114 -5.81 12.49 -2.32
CA ILE A 114 -5.96 11.87 -3.65
C ILE A 114 -6.14 10.35 -3.52
N ALA A 115 -5.38 9.70 -2.61
CA ALA A 115 -5.54 8.27 -2.35
C ALA A 115 -6.95 7.92 -1.86
N ILE A 116 -7.49 8.68 -0.92
CA ILE A 116 -8.84 8.48 -0.40
C ILE A 116 -9.88 8.65 -1.52
N ILE A 117 -9.76 9.70 -2.34
CA ILE A 117 -10.64 9.94 -3.49
C ILE A 117 -10.54 8.77 -4.48
N GLY A 118 -9.33 8.30 -4.79
CA GLY A 118 -9.09 7.17 -5.68
C GLY A 118 -9.70 5.86 -5.15
N ILE A 119 -9.60 5.60 -3.84
CA ILE A 119 -10.22 4.45 -3.19
C ILE A 119 -11.74 4.55 -3.27
N ILE A 120 -12.32 5.69 -2.91
CA ILE A 120 -13.76 5.92 -2.99
C ILE A 120 -14.26 5.71 -4.43
N PHE A 121 -13.60 6.34 -5.40
CA PHE A 121 -13.91 6.15 -6.82
C PHE A 121 -13.88 4.68 -7.22
N LYS A 122 -12.86 3.92 -6.81
CA LYS A 122 -12.71 2.50 -7.13
C LYS A 122 -13.77 1.63 -6.46
N LEU A 123 -14.22 1.98 -5.27
CA LEU A 123 -15.31 1.26 -4.60
C LEU A 123 -16.67 1.47 -5.28
N TYR A 124 -16.94 2.68 -5.78
CA TYR A 124 -18.17 3.00 -6.50
C TYR A 124 -18.18 2.50 -7.95
N TRP A 125 -17.06 2.65 -8.65
CA TRP A 125 -16.95 2.22 -10.05
C TRP A 125 -15.83 1.21 -10.23
N PHE A 126 -16.05 0.02 -9.69
CA PHE A 126 -15.04 -1.05 -9.71
C PHE A 126 -14.68 -1.51 -11.12
N ASP A 127 -15.66 -1.61 -12.03
CA ASP A 127 -15.50 -2.07 -13.41
C ASP A 127 -15.07 -0.95 -14.38
N CYS A 128 -14.46 0.13 -13.87
CA CYS A 128 -13.94 1.17 -14.73
C CYS A 128 -12.88 0.64 -15.70
N PRO A 129 -12.75 1.22 -16.91
CA PRO A 129 -11.77 0.79 -17.90
C PRO A 129 -10.35 0.72 -17.32
N ARG A 130 -9.60 -0.32 -17.65
CA ARG A 130 -8.24 -0.56 -17.12
C ARG A 130 -7.29 0.63 -17.35
N TRP A 131 -7.40 1.26 -18.53
CA TRP A 131 -6.56 2.43 -18.84
C TRP A 131 -6.79 3.60 -17.86
N LEU A 132 -8.05 3.83 -17.45
CA LEU A 132 -8.40 4.88 -16.49
C LEU A 132 -7.79 4.57 -15.11
N GLN A 133 -7.94 3.33 -14.65
CA GLN A 133 -7.35 2.88 -13.39
C GLN A 133 -5.82 3.04 -13.39
N THR A 134 -5.16 2.59 -14.46
CA THR A 134 -3.71 2.70 -14.61
C THR A 134 -3.27 4.16 -14.67
N SER A 135 -4.01 5.01 -15.38
CA SER A 135 -3.72 6.46 -15.44
C SER A 135 -3.82 7.14 -14.09
N MET A 136 -4.77 6.72 -13.23
CA MET A 136 -4.88 7.25 -11.86
C MET A 136 -3.65 6.87 -11.02
N TYR A 137 -3.18 5.63 -11.11
CA TYR A 137 -1.98 5.20 -10.37
C TYR A 137 -0.73 5.91 -10.88
N ILE A 138 -0.55 6.03 -12.20
CA ILE A 138 0.58 6.74 -12.79
C ILE A 138 0.52 8.22 -12.43
N GLY A 139 -0.63 8.88 -12.60
CA GLY A 139 -0.80 10.29 -12.28
C GLY A 139 -0.57 10.61 -10.81
N MET A 140 -0.85 9.69 -9.92
CA MET A 140 -0.58 9.84 -8.49
C MET A 140 0.89 9.57 -8.15
N GLY A 141 1.54 8.63 -8.85
CA GLY A 141 2.94 8.25 -8.59
C GLY A 141 3.98 9.08 -9.33
N TRP A 142 3.56 9.90 -10.31
CA TRP A 142 4.46 10.76 -11.09
C TRP A 142 4.84 12.00 -10.29
#